data_2445a12c60e81cd1048ead7281e6fcbd
#
_entry.id   2445a12c60e81cd1048ead7281e6fcbd
#
_cell.length_a   1.000
_cell.length_b   1.000
_cell.length_c   1.000
_cell.angle_alpha   90.00
_cell.angle_beta   90.00
_cell.angle_gamma   90.00
#
_symmetry.space_group_name_H-M   'P 1'
#
loop_
_entity.id
_entity.type
_entity.pdbx_description
1 polymer ?
#
loop_
_entity_poly.entity_id
_entity_poly.type
_entity_poly.pdbx_seq_one_letter_code
_entity_poly.pdbx_strand_id
1 'polypeptide(L)'
;MSLFLKMETFVYKNFIVPLQGKNTFDFVSEHYQKGDRVLDFGCGIGSNSKLFNPVDYIGVEVDESRVGSARLKYPESQFKQIPFISSEDDKIPFEDNSFDIVFISLCLHHIDSSTCKLLFREFKRMLNQDGKIIGIEPCILPNKYFSNVFMNVIDAGDYILSIDEYEKMYSSESYNIDHIDIVTTYGYHLWQYSAKPNELDSNSYVGGMTKYRKLIRPLHLTTLYGKWAVLIYLLYLIIVPIIN
;
A
#
# COMPACT_ATOMS: atom_id res chain seq x y z
N MET A 1 -1.40 -7.34 25.70
CA MET A 1 -0.61 -7.33 24.44
C MET A 1 0.61 -8.21 24.64
N SER A 2 0.79 -9.26 23.84
CA SER A 2 1.88 -10.23 24.02
C SER A 2 3.25 -9.56 23.84
N LEU A 3 4.30 -10.08 24.48
CA LEU A 3 5.69 -9.60 24.31
C LEU A 3 6.09 -9.60 22.82
N PHE A 4 5.63 -10.60 22.08
CA PHE A 4 5.84 -10.74 20.64
C PHE A 4 5.28 -9.55 19.86
N LEU A 5 4.02 -9.16 20.10
CA LEU A 5 3.38 -8.00 19.42
C LEU A 5 4.09 -6.68 19.73
N LYS A 6 4.64 -6.54 20.95
CA LYS A 6 5.47 -5.37 21.31
C LYS A 6 6.78 -5.35 20.53
N MET A 7 7.40 -6.52 20.33
CA MET A 7 8.66 -6.64 19.56
C MET A 7 8.43 -6.43 18.06
N GLU A 8 7.39 -6.98 17.47
CA GLU A 8 6.99 -6.68 16.08
C GLU A 8 6.81 -5.18 15.89
N THR A 9 6.01 -4.55 16.74
CA THR A 9 5.78 -3.11 16.71
C THR A 9 7.08 -2.31 16.87
N PHE A 10 8.00 -2.76 17.73
CA PHE A 10 9.29 -2.12 17.95
C PHE A 10 10.19 -2.20 16.72
N VAL A 11 10.33 -3.41 16.12
CA VAL A 11 11.15 -3.62 14.92
C VAL A 11 10.57 -2.82 13.74
N TYR A 12 9.27 -2.90 13.53
CA TYR A 12 8.60 -2.17 12.46
C TYR A 12 8.82 -0.67 12.59
N LYS A 13 8.53 -0.08 13.75
CA LYS A 13 8.67 1.38 13.97
C LYS A 13 10.11 1.90 13.93
N ASN A 14 11.07 1.12 14.44
CA ASN A 14 12.44 1.64 14.62
C ASN A 14 13.40 1.27 13.49
N PHE A 15 13.07 0.26 12.69
CA PHE A 15 13.94 -0.20 11.60
C PHE A 15 13.26 -0.15 10.24
N ILE A 16 12.04 -0.66 10.10
CA ILE A 16 11.38 -0.74 8.79
C ILE A 16 10.89 0.64 8.33
N VAL A 17 10.13 1.35 9.17
CA VAL A 17 9.55 2.65 8.83
C VAL A 17 10.59 3.73 8.49
N PRO A 18 11.71 3.90 9.24
CA PRO A 18 12.71 4.91 8.88
C PRO A 18 13.40 4.66 7.54
N LEU A 19 13.63 3.39 7.18
CA LEU A 19 14.25 3.01 5.91
C LEU A 19 13.30 3.16 4.73
N GLN A 20 12.02 2.89 4.93
CA GLN A 20 10.99 3.15 3.94
C GLN A 20 10.83 4.66 3.69
N GLY A 21 10.97 5.48 4.73
CA GLY A 21 10.71 6.91 4.68
C GLY A 21 11.54 7.67 3.63
N LYS A 22 12.83 7.36 3.50
CA LYS A 22 13.69 7.98 2.48
C LYS A 22 13.26 7.58 1.07
N ASN A 23 13.10 6.29 0.82
CA ASN A 23 12.70 5.78 -0.49
C ASN A 23 11.30 6.28 -0.90
N THR A 24 10.38 6.39 0.07
CA THR A 24 9.05 6.97 -0.17
C THR A 24 9.15 8.46 -0.53
N PHE A 25 10.00 9.22 0.16
CA PHE A 25 10.20 10.63 -0.14
C PHE A 25 10.77 10.82 -1.55
N ASP A 26 11.82 10.09 -1.91
CA ASP A 26 12.47 10.17 -3.22
C ASP A 26 11.44 9.84 -4.32
N PHE A 27 10.71 8.75 -4.17
CA PHE A 27 9.65 8.34 -5.11
C PHE A 27 8.54 9.39 -5.26
N VAL A 28 8.01 9.92 -4.14
CA VAL A 28 6.95 10.94 -4.19
C VAL A 28 7.48 12.21 -4.85
N SER A 29 8.72 12.64 -4.57
CA SER A 29 9.30 13.85 -5.14
C SER A 29 9.50 13.80 -6.66
N GLU A 30 9.61 12.60 -7.24
CA GLU A 30 9.67 12.40 -8.69
C GLU A 30 8.30 12.52 -9.37
N HIS A 31 7.22 12.33 -8.61
CA HIS A 31 5.86 12.23 -9.17
C HIS A 31 4.93 13.35 -8.76
N TYR A 32 5.22 14.05 -7.66
CA TYR A 32 4.42 15.14 -7.12
C TYR A 32 5.08 16.49 -7.39
N GLN A 33 4.27 17.46 -7.85
CA GLN A 33 4.66 18.86 -7.96
C GLN A 33 3.79 19.70 -7.03
N LYS A 34 4.36 20.77 -6.46
CA LYS A 34 3.60 21.69 -5.62
C LYS A 34 2.44 22.30 -6.41
N GLY A 35 1.24 22.17 -5.89
CA GLY A 35 0.00 22.57 -6.54
C GLY A 35 -0.82 21.41 -7.09
N ASP A 36 -0.23 20.19 -7.20
CA ASP A 36 -1.00 18.99 -7.50
C ASP A 36 -1.93 18.65 -6.33
N ARG A 37 -3.21 18.52 -6.56
CA ARG A 37 -4.20 18.12 -5.56
C ARG A 37 -4.08 16.63 -5.29
N VAL A 38 -3.76 16.27 -4.05
CA VAL A 38 -3.44 14.90 -3.64
C VAL A 38 -4.52 14.33 -2.73
N LEU A 39 -5.06 13.16 -3.11
CA LEU A 39 -5.85 12.29 -2.25
C LEU A 39 -4.95 11.16 -1.74
N ASP A 40 -4.66 11.11 -0.45
CA ASP A 40 -3.96 9.99 0.21
C ASP A 40 -5.00 8.97 0.70
N PHE A 41 -5.17 7.89 -0.06
CA PHE A 41 -6.17 6.87 0.22
C PHE A 41 -5.63 5.81 1.20
N GLY A 42 -6.34 5.60 2.30
CA GLY A 42 -5.88 4.75 3.39
C GLY A 42 -4.75 5.39 4.19
N CYS A 43 -4.85 6.71 4.44
CA CYS A 43 -3.80 7.52 5.06
C CYS A 43 -3.43 7.10 6.50
N GLY A 44 -4.19 6.21 7.13
CA GLY A 44 -3.98 5.77 8.50
C GLY A 44 -3.91 6.93 9.49
N ILE A 45 -2.81 7.01 10.23
CA ILE A 45 -2.53 8.10 11.19
C ILE A 45 -1.86 9.33 10.55
N GLY A 46 -1.92 9.46 9.23
CA GLY A 46 -1.48 10.63 8.48
C GLY A 46 0.02 10.79 8.29
N SER A 47 0.82 9.76 8.47
CA SER A 47 2.30 9.85 8.47
C SER A 47 2.89 10.37 7.15
N ASN A 48 2.21 10.15 6.03
CA ASN A 48 2.63 10.57 4.70
C ASN A 48 2.26 12.02 4.36
N SER A 49 1.40 12.68 5.15
CA SER A 49 0.97 14.06 4.88
C SER A 49 2.15 15.05 4.75
N LYS A 50 3.24 14.81 5.47
CA LYS A 50 4.48 15.61 5.42
C LYS A 50 5.23 15.54 4.08
N LEU A 51 4.87 14.61 3.20
CA LEU A 51 5.46 14.48 1.85
C LEU A 51 4.86 15.49 0.85
N PHE A 52 3.75 16.10 1.21
CA PHE A 52 2.95 16.97 0.36
C PHE A 52 2.78 18.34 0.98
N ASN A 53 2.42 19.32 0.16
CA ASN A 53 2.02 20.63 0.68
C ASN A 53 0.65 20.50 1.35
N PRO A 54 0.50 20.91 2.63
CA PRO A 54 -0.75 20.73 3.37
C PRO A 54 -2.01 21.31 2.72
N VAL A 55 -1.89 22.38 1.93
CA VAL A 55 -3.05 23.00 1.24
C VAL A 55 -3.54 22.18 0.04
N ASP A 56 -2.68 21.34 -0.52
CA ASP A 56 -2.94 20.53 -1.70
C ASP A 56 -3.31 19.07 -1.33
N TYR A 57 -3.22 18.71 -0.03
CA TYR A 57 -3.33 17.35 0.47
C TYR A 57 -4.62 17.12 1.25
N ILE A 58 -5.23 15.98 1.00
CA ILE A 58 -6.29 15.43 1.83
C ILE A 58 -6.10 13.92 2.03
N GLY A 59 -6.00 13.50 3.29
CA GLY A 59 -5.96 12.09 3.66
C GLY A 59 -7.35 11.54 3.95
N VAL A 60 -7.63 10.33 3.47
CA VAL A 60 -8.88 9.61 3.76
C VAL A 60 -8.61 8.24 4.38
N GLU A 61 -9.43 7.88 5.35
CA GLU A 61 -9.33 6.62 6.09
C GLU A 61 -10.74 6.20 6.55
N VAL A 62 -11.00 4.91 6.65
CA VAL A 62 -12.29 4.35 7.11
C VAL A 62 -12.41 4.33 8.64
N ASP A 63 -11.29 4.22 9.34
CA ASP A 63 -11.22 4.18 10.81
C ASP A 63 -11.15 5.59 11.39
N GLU A 64 -12.26 6.06 12.00
CA GLU A 64 -12.36 7.38 12.64
C GLU A 64 -11.32 7.59 13.74
N SER A 65 -10.89 6.55 14.46
CA SER A 65 -9.88 6.70 15.51
C SER A 65 -8.52 7.05 14.94
N ARG A 66 -8.19 6.50 13.76
CA ARG A 66 -6.97 6.83 13.01
C ARG A 66 -7.06 8.24 12.44
N VAL A 67 -8.20 8.63 11.88
CA VAL A 67 -8.45 10.00 11.39
C VAL A 67 -8.30 11.01 12.53
N GLY A 68 -8.87 10.74 13.71
CA GLY A 68 -8.70 11.57 14.90
C GLY A 68 -7.25 11.73 15.31
N SER A 69 -6.49 10.63 15.27
CA SER A 69 -5.05 10.64 15.55
C SER A 69 -4.25 11.43 14.52
N ALA A 70 -4.61 11.34 13.23
CA ALA A 70 -3.98 12.08 12.15
C ALA A 70 -4.20 13.60 12.30
N ARG A 71 -5.43 14.02 12.57
CA ARG A 71 -5.78 15.44 12.81
C ARG A 71 -5.02 16.05 13.99
N LEU A 72 -4.85 15.28 15.07
CA LEU A 72 -4.08 15.74 16.24
C LEU A 72 -2.59 15.85 15.93
N LYS A 73 -2.04 14.96 15.14
CA LYS A 73 -0.60 14.89 14.87
C LYS A 73 -0.13 15.83 13.76
N TYR A 74 -1.01 16.09 12.80
CA TYR A 74 -0.74 16.91 11.61
C TYR A 74 -1.87 17.93 11.37
N PRO A 75 -2.04 18.91 12.28
CA PRO A 75 -3.18 19.84 12.26
C PRO A 75 -3.21 20.77 11.05
N GLU A 76 -2.09 20.92 10.33
CA GLU A 76 -1.99 21.70 9.11
C GLU A 76 -2.56 20.99 7.87
N SER A 77 -2.70 19.66 7.91
CA SER A 77 -3.22 18.84 6.82
C SER A 77 -4.68 18.48 7.03
N GLN A 78 -5.37 18.17 5.93
CA GLN A 78 -6.77 17.78 5.99
C GLN A 78 -6.92 16.25 6.05
N PHE A 79 -7.82 15.77 6.94
CA PHE A 79 -8.15 14.35 7.06
C PHE A 79 -9.63 14.15 7.17
N LYS A 80 -10.17 13.18 6.41
CA LYS A 80 -11.60 12.85 6.43
C LYS A 80 -11.80 11.35 6.63
N GLN A 81 -12.78 11.00 7.45
CA GLN A 81 -13.31 9.65 7.43
C GLN A 81 -14.17 9.48 6.18
N ILE A 82 -14.03 8.34 5.52
CA ILE A 82 -14.87 7.91 4.41
C ILE A 82 -15.58 6.60 4.73
N PRO A 83 -16.75 6.32 4.11
CA PRO A 83 -17.39 5.02 4.24
C PRO A 83 -16.52 3.93 3.55
N PHE A 84 -16.70 2.71 4.00
CA PHE A 84 -16.15 1.56 3.30
C PHE A 84 -16.91 1.35 1.96
N ILE A 85 -16.15 1.18 0.88
CA ILE A 85 -16.73 0.90 -0.44
C ILE A 85 -16.95 -0.60 -0.57
N SER A 86 -18.19 -1.02 -0.78
CA SER A 86 -18.61 -2.42 -0.84
C SER A 86 -19.46 -2.77 -2.05
N SER A 87 -20.00 -1.77 -2.74
CA SER A 87 -20.86 -1.92 -3.91
C SER A 87 -20.57 -0.86 -4.98
N GLU A 88 -21.10 -1.06 -6.18
CA GLU A 88 -20.98 -0.11 -7.30
C GLU A 88 -21.74 1.20 -7.06
N ASP A 89 -22.70 1.21 -6.14
CA ASP A 89 -23.47 2.39 -5.77
C ASP A 89 -22.75 3.27 -4.73
N ASP A 90 -21.75 2.71 -4.05
CA ASP A 90 -20.97 3.43 -3.06
C ASP A 90 -20.02 4.41 -3.74
N LYS A 91 -19.93 5.63 -3.20
CA LYS A 91 -19.02 6.67 -3.71
C LYS A 91 -18.16 7.25 -2.59
N ILE A 92 -16.90 7.52 -2.94
CA ILE A 92 -16.05 8.36 -2.11
C ILE A 92 -16.55 9.82 -2.26
N PRO A 93 -16.79 10.55 -1.14
CA PRO A 93 -17.51 11.83 -1.15
C PRO A 93 -16.63 13.00 -1.66
N PHE A 94 -16.19 12.88 -2.89
CA PHE A 94 -15.49 13.93 -3.66
C PHE A 94 -16.08 14.04 -5.06
N GLU A 95 -15.96 15.23 -5.64
CA GLU A 95 -16.40 15.53 -6.99
C GLU A 95 -15.54 14.81 -8.04
N ASP A 96 -16.11 14.64 -9.23
CA ASP A 96 -15.38 14.15 -10.41
C ASP A 96 -14.25 15.13 -10.76
N ASN A 97 -13.13 14.60 -11.26
CA ASN A 97 -11.99 15.38 -11.72
C ASN A 97 -11.43 16.36 -10.66
N SER A 98 -11.40 15.94 -9.39
CA SER A 98 -11.00 16.78 -8.26
C SER A 98 -9.56 16.60 -7.80
N PHE A 99 -8.85 15.60 -8.32
CA PHE A 99 -7.47 15.29 -7.93
C PHE A 99 -6.53 15.11 -9.11
N ASP A 100 -5.29 15.53 -8.93
CA ASP A 100 -4.20 15.29 -9.86
C ASP A 100 -3.48 13.97 -9.53
N ILE A 101 -3.45 13.62 -8.23
CA ILE A 101 -2.80 12.41 -7.73
C ILE A 101 -3.72 11.70 -6.73
N VAL A 102 -3.90 10.40 -6.91
CA VAL A 102 -4.32 9.48 -5.85
C VAL A 102 -3.08 8.75 -5.36
N PHE A 103 -2.68 9.02 -4.12
CA PHE A 103 -1.56 8.35 -3.47
C PHE A 103 -2.07 7.17 -2.65
N ILE A 104 -1.42 6.01 -2.79
CA ILE A 104 -1.77 4.77 -2.07
C ILE A 104 -0.50 4.19 -1.48
N SER A 105 -0.44 4.06 -0.17
CA SER A 105 0.76 3.54 0.49
C SER A 105 0.41 2.50 1.54
N LEU A 106 0.84 1.27 1.30
CA LEU A 106 0.64 0.13 2.20
C LEU A 106 -0.85 -0.07 2.57
N CYS A 107 -1.72 -0.03 1.57
CA CYS A 107 -3.17 -0.06 1.76
C CYS A 107 -3.86 -1.19 0.99
N LEU A 108 -3.57 -1.39 -0.31
CA LEU A 108 -4.31 -2.33 -1.16
C LEU A 108 -4.18 -3.79 -0.70
N HIS A 109 -3.05 -4.16 -0.09
CA HIS A 109 -2.83 -5.51 0.41
C HIS A 109 -3.71 -5.88 1.62
N HIS A 110 -4.47 -4.94 2.18
CA HIS A 110 -5.53 -5.18 3.17
C HIS A 110 -6.92 -5.36 2.53
N ILE A 111 -7.05 -5.11 1.23
CA ILE A 111 -8.34 -5.02 0.53
C ILE A 111 -8.43 -6.17 -0.48
N ASP A 112 -9.56 -6.85 -0.53
CA ASP A 112 -9.78 -7.90 -1.51
C ASP A 112 -9.90 -7.33 -2.94
N SER A 113 -9.62 -8.19 -3.94
CA SER A 113 -9.54 -7.76 -5.34
C SER A 113 -10.86 -7.23 -5.91
N SER A 114 -12.02 -7.65 -5.40
CA SER A 114 -13.32 -7.13 -5.85
C SER A 114 -13.53 -5.71 -5.37
N THR A 115 -13.22 -5.43 -4.11
CA THR A 115 -13.25 -4.08 -3.55
C THR A 115 -12.21 -3.17 -4.19
N CYS A 116 -10.99 -3.67 -4.49
CA CYS A 116 -9.99 -2.88 -5.21
C CYS A 116 -10.50 -2.41 -6.57
N LYS A 117 -11.25 -3.23 -7.31
CA LYS A 117 -11.85 -2.83 -8.60
C LYS A 117 -12.84 -1.68 -8.45
N LEU A 118 -13.71 -1.74 -7.44
CA LEU A 118 -14.64 -0.64 -7.15
C LEU A 118 -13.87 0.65 -6.84
N LEU A 119 -12.82 0.55 -6.02
CA LEU A 119 -11.95 1.69 -5.69
C LEU A 119 -11.27 2.27 -6.93
N PHE A 120 -10.77 1.44 -7.85
CA PHE A 120 -10.13 1.95 -9.07
C PHE A 120 -11.10 2.70 -9.98
N ARG A 121 -12.37 2.30 -10.05
CA ARG A 121 -13.42 3.07 -10.75
C ARG A 121 -13.66 4.42 -10.08
N GLU A 122 -13.73 4.45 -8.75
CA GLU A 122 -13.86 5.70 -7.99
C GLU A 122 -12.61 6.59 -8.15
N PHE A 123 -11.41 6.02 -8.12
CA PHE A 123 -10.20 6.79 -8.38
C PHE A 123 -10.19 7.37 -9.79
N LYS A 124 -10.62 6.59 -10.81
CA LYS A 124 -10.75 7.08 -12.18
C LYS A 124 -11.74 8.23 -12.31
N ARG A 125 -12.85 8.18 -11.59
CA ARG A 125 -13.84 9.25 -11.54
C ARG A 125 -13.27 10.53 -10.93
N MET A 126 -12.53 10.38 -9.83
CA MET A 126 -12.00 11.53 -9.08
C MET A 126 -10.73 12.13 -9.68
N LEU A 127 -9.95 11.37 -10.45
CA LEU A 127 -8.76 11.88 -11.14
C LEU A 127 -9.18 12.80 -12.28
N ASN A 128 -8.42 13.90 -12.46
CA ASN A 128 -8.55 14.74 -13.65
C ASN A 128 -7.98 14.03 -14.90
N GLN A 129 -8.10 14.65 -16.07
CA GLN A 129 -7.69 14.06 -17.35
C GLN A 129 -6.22 13.61 -17.39
N ASP A 130 -5.31 14.37 -16.76
CA ASP A 130 -3.89 14.07 -16.70
C ASP A 130 -3.48 13.40 -15.37
N GLY A 131 -4.46 13.12 -14.51
CA GLY A 131 -4.26 12.58 -13.19
C GLY A 131 -3.74 11.14 -13.19
N LYS A 132 -3.10 10.79 -12.10
CA LYS A 132 -2.50 9.44 -11.93
C LYS A 132 -2.63 8.91 -10.53
N ILE A 133 -2.56 7.60 -10.41
CA ILE A 133 -2.28 6.93 -9.15
C ILE A 133 -0.76 6.84 -8.99
N ILE A 134 -0.23 7.11 -7.81
CA ILE A 134 1.11 6.71 -7.40
C ILE A 134 0.99 5.82 -6.18
N GLY A 135 1.71 4.71 -6.15
CA GLY A 135 1.51 3.72 -5.12
C GLY A 135 2.79 3.04 -4.64
N ILE A 136 2.73 2.58 -3.40
CA ILE A 136 3.77 1.78 -2.75
C ILE A 136 3.10 0.63 -2.03
N GLU A 137 3.27 -0.60 -2.52
CA GLU A 137 2.64 -1.78 -1.93
C GLU A 137 3.66 -2.91 -1.72
N PRO A 138 3.48 -3.75 -0.69
CA PRO A 138 4.27 -4.96 -0.55
C PRO A 138 4.01 -5.89 -1.72
N CYS A 139 5.06 -6.52 -2.25
CA CYS A 139 4.93 -7.43 -3.38
C CYS A 139 5.71 -8.73 -3.19
N ILE A 140 5.17 -9.83 -3.72
CA ILE A 140 5.84 -11.12 -3.79
C ILE A 140 6.74 -11.14 -5.02
N LEU A 141 8.01 -11.51 -4.84
CA LEU A 141 8.97 -11.63 -5.92
C LEU A 141 9.26 -13.11 -6.26
N PRO A 142 9.45 -13.45 -7.55
CA PRO A 142 9.89 -14.78 -7.95
C PRO A 142 11.25 -15.12 -7.33
N ASN A 143 11.45 -16.39 -6.96
CA ASN A 143 12.70 -16.90 -6.39
C ASN A 143 13.16 -16.28 -5.05
N LYS A 144 12.30 -15.52 -4.37
CA LYS A 144 12.55 -14.93 -3.04
C LYS A 144 11.75 -15.65 -1.95
N TYR A 145 11.82 -16.98 -1.93
CA TYR A 145 10.96 -17.82 -1.08
C TYR A 145 10.96 -17.40 0.40
N PHE A 146 12.14 -17.23 1.00
CA PHE A 146 12.24 -16.87 2.43
C PHE A 146 11.67 -15.47 2.71
N SER A 147 11.96 -14.49 1.88
CA SER A 147 11.42 -13.12 1.99
C SER A 147 9.91 -13.13 1.84
N ASN A 148 9.37 -13.86 0.85
CA ASN A 148 7.94 -13.96 0.62
C ASN A 148 7.21 -14.59 1.81
N VAL A 149 7.77 -15.67 2.38
CA VAL A 149 7.24 -16.29 3.61
C VAL A 149 7.31 -15.31 4.78
N PHE A 150 8.45 -14.63 4.94
CA PHE A 150 8.65 -13.65 5.99
C PHE A 150 7.60 -12.52 5.90
N MET A 151 7.41 -11.92 4.72
CA MET A 151 6.40 -10.89 4.50
C MET A 151 4.99 -11.37 4.86
N ASN A 152 4.59 -12.56 4.39
CA ASN A 152 3.28 -13.13 4.70
C ASN A 152 3.06 -13.46 6.19
N VAL A 153 4.13 -13.59 6.97
CA VAL A 153 4.03 -13.88 8.42
C VAL A 153 3.97 -12.61 9.25
N ILE A 154 4.75 -11.59 8.89
CA ILE A 154 4.86 -10.35 9.67
C ILE A 154 3.89 -9.26 9.26
N ASP A 155 3.44 -9.28 8.01
CA ASP A 155 2.49 -8.30 7.51
C ASP A 155 1.07 -8.67 7.94
N ALA A 156 0.30 -7.66 8.35
CA ALA A 156 -1.10 -7.83 8.71
C ALA A 156 -2.03 -7.89 7.50
N GLY A 157 -1.52 -7.64 6.28
CA GLY A 157 -2.29 -7.68 5.05
C GLY A 157 -2.55 -9.11 4.57
N ASP A 158 -3.79 -9.36 4.17
CA ASP A 158 -4.23 -10.68 3.70
C ASP A 158 -3.98 -10.91 2.21
N TYR A 159 -3.63 -9.86 1.45
CA TYR A 159 -3.65 -9.84 -0.02
C TYR A 159 -2.36 -9.29 -0.63
N ILE A 160 -1.19 -9.71 -0.11
CA ILE A 160 0.09 -9.37 -0.75
C ILE A 160 0.16 -10.13 -2.08
N LEU A 161 0.22 -9.39 -3.18
CA LEU A 161 0.22 -9.92 -4.54
C LEU A 161 1.62 -9.88 -5.15
N SER A 162 1.83 -10.66 -6.22
CA SER A 162 2.96 -10.46 -7.12
C SER A 162 2.73 -9.21 -7.98
N ILE A 163 3.79 -8.67 -8.57
CA ILE A 163 3.71 -7.51 -9.48
C ILE A 163 2.76 -7.82 -10.64
N ASP A 164 2.89 -9.02 -11.26
CA ASP A 164 2.01 -9.45 -12.36
C ASP A 164 0.53 -9.47 -11.97
N GLU A 165 0.21 -9.80 -10.71
CA GLU A 165 -1.16 -9.81 -10.21
C GLU A 165 -1.68 -8.38 -9.98
N TYR A 166 -0.85 -7.48 -9.45
CA TYR A 166 -1.17 -6.06 -9.36
C TYR A 166 -1.38 -5.44 -10.74
N GLU A 167 -0.48 -5.68 -11.70
CA GLU A 167 -0.61 -5.17 -13.07
C GLU A 167 -1.89 -5.65 -13.74
N LYS A 168 -2.25 -6.93 -13.59
CA LYS A 168 -3.51 -7.47 -14.10
C LYS A 168 -4.72 -6.81 -13.44
N MET A 169 -4.65 -6.55 -12.14
CA MET A 169 -5.74 -5.89 -11.42
C MET A 169 -5.94 -4.46 -11.93
N TYR A 170 -4.88 -3.68 -12.11
CA TYR A 170 -4.93 -2.34 -12.70
C TYR A 170 -5.43 -2.35 -14.15
N SER A 171 -4.87 -3.23 -14.96
CA SER A 171 -5.27 -3.36 -16.38
C SER A 171 -6.72 -3.77 -16.56
N SER A 172 -7.29 -4.58 -15.64
CA SER A 172 -8.70 -4.97 -15.69
C SER A 172 -9.67 -3.81 -15.51
N GLU A 173 -9.22 -2.69 -14.94
CA GLU A 173 -10.00 -1.46 -14.76
C GLU A 173 -9.46 -0.32 -15.66
N SER A 174 -8.81 -0.68 -16.76
CA SER A 174 -8.30 0.25 -17.78
C SER A 174 -7.29 1.25 -17.24
N TYR A 175 -6.30 0.76 -16.50
CA TYR A 175 -5.12 1.53 -16.11
C TYR A 175 -3.86 1.00 -16.80
N ASN A 176 -2.99 1.88 -17.21
CA ASN A 176 -1.64 1.58 -17.67
C ASN A 176 -0.64 1.89 -16.56
N ILE A 177 0.28 0.97 -16.30
CA ILE A 177 1.40 1.19 -15.40
C ILE A 177 2.53 1.87 -16.17
N ASP A 178 2.92 3.08 -15.73
CA ASP A 178 3.94 3.90 -16.41
C ASP A 178 5.32 3.76 -15.77
N HIS A 179 5.39 3.42 -14.47
CA HIS A 179 6.63 3.31 -13.72
C HIS A 179 6.58 2.11 -12.80
N ILE A 180 7.68 1.39 -12.72
CA ILE A 180 7.84 0.25 -11.81
C ILE A 180 9.25 0.29 -11.22
N ASP A 181 9.34 0.35 -9.90
CA ASP A 181 10.57 0.13 -9.16
C ASP A 181 10.33 -0.82 -7.98
N ILE A 182 11.37 -1.51 -7.55
CA ILE A 182 11.30 -2.46 -6.44
C ILE A 182 12.36 -2.10 -5.41
N VAL A 183 11.90 -1.64 -4.27
CA VAL A 183 12.76 -1.38 -3.12
C VAL A 183 12.74 -2.58 -2.19
N THR A 184 13.90 -3.14 -1.89
CA THR A 184 14.03 -4.24 -0.94
C THR A 184 14.76 -3.77 0.32
N THR A 185 14.13 -3.96 1.46
CA THR A 185 14.71 -3.61 2.77
C THR A 185 14.51 -4.77 3.75
N TYR A 186 15.60 -5.37 4.22
CA TYR A 186 15.60 -6.50 5.16
C TYR A 186 14.65 -7.67 4.77
N GLY A 187 14.59 -7.97 3.47
CA GLY A 187 13.72 -9.03 2.96
C GLY A 187 12.25 -8.64 2.81
N TYR A 188 11.92 -7.38 3.02
CA TYR A 188 10.60 -6.82 2.71
C TYR A 188 10.68 -6.10 1.37
N HIS A 189 9.85 -6.50 0.41
CA HIS A 189 9.84 -5.99 -0.95
C HIS A 189 8.68 -5.03 -1.14
N LEU A 190 8.98 -3.81 -1.56
CA LEU A 190 8.00 -2.78 -1.89
C LEU A 190 8.04 -2.49 -3.39
N TRP A 191 6.91 -2.64 -4.02
CA TRP A 191 6.68 -2.22 -5.38
C TRP A 191 6.23 -0.76 -5.38
N GLN A 192 7.00 0.10 -6.06
CA GLN A 192 6.67 1.50 -6.31
C GLN A 192 6.20 1.63 -7.74
N TYR A 193 5.08 2.33 -7.97
CA TYR A 193 4.49 2.41 -9.29
C TYR A 193 3.73 3.72 -9.50
N SER A 194 3.61 4.11 -10.77
CA SER A 194 2.61 5.07 -11.21
C SER A 194 1.68 4.42 -12.23
N ALA A 195 0.40 4.76 -12.18
CA ALA A 195 -0.61 4.23 -13.07
C ALA A 195 -1.55 5.33 -13.54
N LYS A 196 -1.83 5.37 -14.84
CA LYS A 196 -2.77 6.31 -15.43
C LYS A 196 -4.01 5.62 -15.96
N PRO A 197 -5.20 6.21 -15.77
CA PRO A 197 -6.39 5.77 -16.45
C PRO A 197 -6.17 5.76 -17.96
N ASN A 198 -6.62 4.70 -18.64
CA ASN A 198 -6.61 4.62 -20.08
C ASN A 198 -7.99 5.01 -20.62
N GLU A 199 -8.05 5.82 -21.68
CA GLU A 199 -9.32 6.24 -22.29
C GLU A 199 -9.97 5.13 -23.15
N LEU A 200 -9.26 4.01 -23.41
CA LEU A 200 -9.69 2.98 -24.33
C LEU A 200 -10.26 1.72 -23.66
N ASP A 201 -11.51 1.51 -23.94
CA ASP A 201 -12.31 0.26 -23.92
C ASP A 201 -12.07 -0.83 -22.87
N SER A 202 -13.18 -1.04 -22.11
CA SER A 202 -13.44 -2.07 -21.11
C SER A 202 -13.55 -3.51 -21.63
N ASN A 203 -12.97 -3.89 -22.76
CA ASN A 203 -13.32 -5.18 -23.40
C ASN A 203 -12.16 -6.16 -23.69
N SER A 204 -11.02 -6.06 -23.04
CA SER A 204 -9.99 -7.08 -23.25
C SER A 204 -9.15 -7.38 -22.03
N TYR A 205 -9.65 -8.10 -21.06
CA TYR A 205 -8.84 -9.07 -20.31
C TYR A 205 -9.71 -9.93 -19.37
N VAL A 206 -9.98 -11.15 -19.79
CA VAL A 206 -10.47 -12.24 -18.92
C VAL A 206 -9.31 -13.22 -18.80
N GLY A 207 -8.68 -13.31 -17.65
CA GLY A 207 -7.61 -14.28 -17.46
C GLY A 207 -7.04 -14.37 -16.05
N GLY A 208 -7.57 -15.28 -15.23
CA GLY A 208 -6.76 -16.16 -14.39
C GLY A 208 -6.19 -15.67 -13.07
N MET A 209 -7.01 -15.18 -12.16
CA MET A 209 -6.64 -15.13 -10.74
C MET A 209 -6.93 -16.46 -10.03
N THR A 210 -6.03 -17.41 -9.91
CA THR A 210 -6.35 -18.56 -9.01
C THR A 210 -5.22 -19.49 -8.60
N LYS A 211 -3.96 -19.26 -8.81
CA LYS A 211 -2.99 -20.34 -8.55
C LYS A 211 -2.03 -20.16 -7.37
N TYR A 212 -1.79 -18.97 -6.87
CA TYR A 212 -0.79 -18.74 -5.78
C TYR A 212 -1.40 -18.58 -4.39
N ARG A 213 -2.66 -18.23 -4.28
CA ARG A 213 -3.38 -18.02 -3.02
C ARG A 213 -3.53 -19.28 -2.14
N LYS A 214 -3.50 -20.47 -2.74
CA LYS A 214 -3.75 -21.75 -2.02
C LYS A 214 -2.52 -22.39 -1.38
N LEU A 215 -1.30 -21.99 -1.75
CA LEU A 215 -0.08 -22.69 -1.30
C LEU A 215 0.57 -22.11 -0.04
N ILE A 216 0.26 -20.87 0.34
CA ILE A 216 0.96 -20.18 1.45
C ILE A 216 0.07 -20.00 2.68
N ARG A 217 -1.26 -19.97 2.54
CA ARG A 217 -2.19 -19.90 3.68
C ARG A 217 -2.20 -21.06 4.69
N PRO A 218 -1.81 -22.31 4.38
CA PRO A 218 -1.75 -23.35 5.43
C PRO A 218 -0.63 -23.17 6.45
N LEU A 219 0.33 -22.28 6.20
CA LEU A 219 1.39 -21.92 7.13
C LEU A 219 1.06 -20.63 7.92
N HIS A 220 -0.19 -20.44 8.33
CA HIS A 220 -0.47 -19.69 9.54
C HIS A 220 0.24 -20.44 10.67
N LEU A 221 1.49 -20.08 10.89
CA LEU A 221 2.28 -20.55 12.03
C LEU A 221 1.68 -19.96 13.32
N THR A 222 0.45 -20.37 13.62
CA THR A 222 -0.24 -20.09 14.88
C THR A 222 0.45 -20.74 16.07
N THR A 223 1.51 -21.53 15.82
CA THR A 223 2.29 -22.16 16.87
C THR A 223 3.38 -21.22 17.36
N LEU A 224 3.58 -21.21 18.67
CA LEU A 224 4.62 -20.47 19.38
C LEU A 224 6.01 -20.64 18.72
N TYR A 225 6.31 -21.83 18.20
CA TYR A 225 7.57 -22.19 17.53
C TYR A 225 7.79 -21.43 16.20
N GLY A 226 6.76 -21.24 15.38
CA GLY A 226 6.90 -20.52 14.13
C GLY A 226 7.21 -19.03 14.33
N LYS A 227 6.57 -18.43 15.34
CA LYS A 227 6.84 -17.04 15.71
C LYS A 227 8.27 -16.84 16.23
N TRP A 228 8.81 -17.79 16.97
CA TRP A 228 10.21 -17.76 17.42
C TRP A 228 11.20 -17.97 16.27
N ALA A 229 10.91 -18.81 15.30
CA ALA A 229 11.76 -18.99 14.12
C ALA A 229 11.87 -17.71 13.29
N VAL A 230 10.76 -16.99 13.10
CA VAL A 230 10.75 -15.68 12.45
C VAL A 230 11.57 -14.64 13.24
N LEU A 231 11.42 -14.65 14.56
CA LEU A 231 12.17 -13.75 15.44
C LEU A 231 13.68 -14.01 15.38
N ILE A 232 14.10 -15.27 15.40
CA ILE A 232 15.51 -15.68 15.27
C ILE A 232 16.06 -15.25 13.90
N TYR A 233 15.26 -15.42 12.84
CA TYR A 233 15.64 -14.96 11.49
C TYR A 233 15.76 -13.43 11.41
N LEU A 234 14.85 -12.67 12.04
CA LEU A 234 14.96 -11.22 12.16
C LEU A 234 16.23 -10.78 12.89
N LEU A 235 16.53 -11.41 14.01
CA LEU A 235 17.76 -11.15 14.77
C LEU A 235 19.00 -11.47 13.93
N TYR A 236 18.98 -12.57 13.17
CA TYR A 236 20.05 -12.93 12.24
C TYR A 236 20.28 -11.85 11.17
N LEU A 237 19.22 -11.34 10.54
CA LEU A 237 19.32 -10.29 9.51
C LEU A 237 19.81 -8.95 10.06
N ILE A 238 19.57 -8.67 11.34
CA ILE A 238 20.01 -7.42 11.99
C ILE A 238 21.45 -7.55 12.50
N ILE A 239 21.81 -8.70 13.03
CA ILE A 239 23.10 -8.90 13.74
C ILE A 239 24.23 -9.22 12.75
N VAL A 240 23.97 -10.01 11.73
CA VAL A 240 25.02 -10.43 10.76
C VAL A 240 25.66 -9.27 9.99
N PRO A 241 24.90 -8.25 9.51
CA PRO A 241 25.51 -7.08 8.88
C PRO A 241 26.29 -6.16 9.84
N ILE A 242 26.09 -6.29 11.16
CA ILE A 242 26.79 -5.47 12.17
C ILE A 242 28.11 -6.14 12.58
N ILE A 243 28.24 -7.46 12.38
CA ILE A 243 29.42 -8.24 12.77
C ILE A 243 30.42 -8.42 11.61
N ASN A 244 29.98 -8.25 10.37
CA ASN A 244 30.79 -8.23 9.14
C ASN A 244 30.98 -6.81 8.62
#